data_146b32e20e7e7aa8850e47f67683e781
#
_entry.id   146b32e20e7e7aa8850e47f67683e781
#
_cell.length_a   1.000
_cell.length_b   1.000
_cell.length_c   1.000
_cell.angle_alpha   90.00
_cell.angle_beta   90.00
_cell.angle_gamma   90.00
#
_symmetry.space_group_name_H-M   'P 1'
#
loop_
_entity.id
_entity.type
_entity.pdbx_description
1 polymer ?
#
loop_
_entity_poly.entity_id
_entity_poly.type
_entity_poly.pdbx_seq_one_letter_code
_entity_poly.pdbx_strand_id
1 'polypeptide(L)'
;MARIGGIISLKIDGEQYDAKGNFTYSLGVNKKEMVVGADRIHGYKELPSVPYIEGEITDNAEISMEALRKINGATITLGLANDKMITLRGAIEASDGVGNTEEGNQSVRFEGLSAEEIR
;
A
#
# COMPACT_ATOMS: atom_id res chain seq x y z
N MET A 1 3.18 -25.60 -5.82
CA MET A 1 2.51 -24.93 -6.92
C MET A 1 2.22 -23.47 -6.57
N ALA A 2 2.57 -22.57 -7.46
CA ALA A 2 2.33 -21.15 -7.23
C ALA A 2 0.87 -20.78 -7.46
N ARG A 3 0.35 -19.91 -6.64
CA ARG A 3 -0.98 -19.31 -6.82
C ARG A 3 -0.88 -17.96 -7.49
N ILE A 4 -1.89 -17.61 -8.24
CA ILE A 4 -2.01 -16.30 -8.85
C ILE A 4 -3.28 -15.65 -8.29
N GLY A 5 -3.10 -14.63 -7.48
CA GLY A 5 -4.20 -13.94 -6.81
C GLY A 5 -4.82 -14.78 -5.69
N GLY A 6 -5.92 -14.34 -5.15
CA GLY A 6 -6.68 -15.01 -4.10
C GLY A 6 -6.31 -14.56 -2.70
N ILE A 7 -5.86 -15.49 -1.85
CA ILE A 7 -5.63 -15.21 -0.44
C ILE A 7 -4.40 -14.32 -0.24
N ILE A 8 -4.57 -13.23 0.49
CA ILE A 8 -3.49 -12.31 0.85
C ILE A 8 -3.47 -12.11 2.35
N SER A 9 -2.32 -11.70 2.87
CA SER A 9 -2.18 -11.35 4.28
C SER A 9 -1.63 -9.95 4.41
N LEU A 10 -2.11 -9.23 5.41
CA LEU A 10 -1.65 -7.88 5.72
C LEU A 10 -1.17 -7.84 7.16
N LYS A 11 0.05 -7.38 7.38
CA LYS A 11 0.60 -7.22 8.72
C LYS A 11 1.10 -5.80 8.92
N ILE A 12 0.81 -5.25 10.07
CA ILE A 12 1.28 -3.93 10.48
C ILE A 12 2.11 -4.14 11.74
N ASP A 13 3.43 -3.92 11.64
CA ASP A 13 4.39 -4.17 12.71
C ASP A 13 4.25 -5.58 13.31
N GLY A 14 3.98 -6.57 12.43
CA GLY A 14 3.86 -7.97 12.84
C GLY A 14 2.47 -8.38 13.30
N GLU A 15 1.55 -7.45 13.46
CA GLU A 15 0.16 -7.75 13.83
C GLU A 15 -0.67 -7.95 12.58
N GLN A 16 -1.33 -9.10 12.49
CA GLN A 16 -2.08 -9.48 11.30
C GLN A 16 -3.49 -8.87 11.28
N TYR A 17 -3.87 -8.37 10.10
CA TYR A 17 -5.21 -7.84 9.85
C TYR A 17 -5.87 -8.63 8.72
N ASP A 18 -7.18 -8.68 8.74
CA ASP A 18 -7.95 -9.40 7.72
C ASP A 18 -8.09 -8.52 6.48
N ALA A 19 -7.32 -8.84 5.46
CA ALA A 19 -7.41 -8.16 4.18
C ALA A 19 -8.66 -8.58 3.44
N LYS A 20 -9.37 -7.61 2.87
CA LYS A 20 -10.61 -7.86 2.16
C LYS A 20 -10.59 -7.13 0.82
N GLY A 21 -11.08 -7.81 -0.21
CA GLY A 21 -11.10 -7.22 -1.55
C GLY A 21 -9.71 -7.16 -2.17
N ASN A 22 -9.53 -6.22 -3.06
CA ASN A 22 -8.29 -6.05 -3.79
C ASN A 22 -7.36 -5.08 -3.10
N PHE A 23 -6.09 -5.48 -2.99
CA PHE A 23 -5.05 -4.56 -2.55
C PHE A 23 -4.20 -4.15 -3.74
N THR A 24 -3.87 -2.87 -3.80
CA THR A 24 -2.93 -2.33 -4.78
C THR A 24 -1.70 -1.82 -4.05
N TYR A 25 -0.57 -1.83 -4.73
CA TYR A 25 0.68 -1.39 -4.15
C TYR A 25 1.59 -0.80 -5.21
N SER A 26 2.55 0.01 -4.76
CA SER A 26 3.60 0.56 -5.60
C SER A 26 4.90 0.57 -4.80
N LEU A 27 5.99 0.20 -5.45
CA LEU A 27 7.30 0.21 -4.82
C LEU A 27 7.96 1.58 -4.84
N GLY A 28 7.29 2.59 -5.41
CA GLY A 28 7.82 3.94 -5.43
C GLY A 28 8.87 4.17 -6.51
N VAL A 29 8.67 3.57 -7.67
CA VAL A 29 9.58 3.79 -8.81
C VAL A 29 9.40 5.21 -9.33
N ASN A 30 10.51 5.94 -9.50
CA ASN A 30 10.44 7.30 -10.00
C ASN A 30 9.79 7.35 -11.37
N LYS A 31 8.87 8.29 -11.53
CA LYS A 31 8.18 8.50 -12.79
C LYS A 31 9.06 9.35 -13.71
N LYS A 32 9.18 8.92 -14.95
CA LYS A 32 9.89 9.69 -15.98
C LYS A 32 8.89 10.46 -16.83
N GLU A 33 9.23 11.69 -17.12
CA GLU A 33 8.36 12.56 -17.91
C GLU A 33 9.19 13.30 -18.96
N MET A 34 8.74 13.21 -20.21
CA MET A 34 9.42 13.88 -21.32
C MET A 34 9.30 15.39 -21.19
N VAL A 35 10.39 16.09 -21.43
CA VAL A 35 10.41 17.55 -21.44
C VAL A 35 10.37 18.01 -22.89
N VAL A 36 9.31 18.72 -23.22
CA VAL A 36 9.05 19.16 -24.59
C VAL A 36 9.29 20.67 -24.70
N GLY A 37 10.19 21.07 -25.63
CA GLY A 37 10.37 22.48 -25.95
C GLY A 37 9.47 22.91 -27.10
N ALA A 38 9.60 24.16 -27.52
CA ALA A 38 8.77 24.71 -28.58
C ALA A 38 8.98 24.02 -29.94
N ASP A 39 10.15 23.49 -30.18
CA ASP A 39 10.57 22.93 -31.48
C ASP A 39 10.94 21.45 -31.42
N ARG A 40 11.20 20.89 -30.24
CA ARG A 40 11.66 19.52 -30.15
C ARG A 40 11.55 19.01 -28.70
N ILE A 41 11.76 17.69 -28.57
CA ILE A 41 11.85 17.05 -27.25
C ILE A 41 13.28 17.27 -26.74
N HIS A 42 13.39 17.79 -25.48
CA HIS A 42 14.67 18.15 -24.89
C HIS A 42 15.27 17.05 -24.02
N GLY A 43 14.52 15.98 -23.74
CA GLY A 43 14.97 14.90 -22.88
C GLY A 43 13.86 14.52 -21.90
N TYR A 44 14.23 14.06 -20.70
CA TYR A 44 13.24 13.70 -19.69
C TYR A 44 13.71 14.14 -18.31
N LYS A 45 12.75 14.24 -17.40
CA LYS A 45 13.01 14.46 -15.99
C LYS A 45 12.40 13.33 -15.17
N GLU A 46 12.93 13.11 -13.97
CA GLU A 46 12.40 12.11 -13.06
C GLU A 46 11.68 12.79 -11.91
N LEU A 47 10.51 12.26 -11.58
CA LEU A 47 9.70 12.74 -10.49
C LEU A 47 9.63 11.64 -9.43
N PRO A 48 9.83 11.97 -8.14
CA PRO A 48 9.71 10.97 -7.10
C PRO A 48 8.27 10.47 -7.01
N SER A 49 8.13 9.20 -6.69
CA SER A 49 6.83 8.56 -6.50
C SER A 49 6.81 7.92 -5.13
N VAL A 50 5.72 8.12 -4.40
CA VAL A 50 5.58 7.59 -3.04
C VAL A 50 5.22 6.13 -3.10
N PRO A 51 5.97 5.23 -2.43
CA PRO A 51 5.55 3.84 -2.32
C PRO A 51 4.31 3.73 -1.42
N TYR A 52 3.39 2.84 -1.77
CA TYR A 52 2.16 2.70 -1.02
C TYR A 52 1.60 1.28 -1.07
N ILE A 53 0.74 0.98 -0.09
CA ILE A 53 -0.12 -0.20 -0.06
C ILE A 53 -1.53 0.30 0.26
N GLU A 54 -2.49 -0.02 -0.57
CA GLU A 54 -3.86 0.47 -0.43
C GLU A 54 -4.86 -0.66 -0.62
N GLY A 55 -5.91 -0.66 0.18
CA GLY A 55 -6.97 -1.64 0.05
C GLY A 55 -7.99 -1.51 1.16
N GLU A 56 -8.65 -2.62 1.47
CA GLU A 56 -9.68 -2.65 2.49
C GLU A 56 -9.41 -3.78 3.47
N ILE A 57 -9.65 -3.51 4.75
CA ILE A 57 -9.57 -4.52 5.81
C ILE A 57 -10.95 -4.75 6.40
N THR A 58 -11.15 -5.96 6.91
CA THR A 58 -12.41 -6.29 7.58
C THR A 58 -12.47 -5.57 8.91
N ASP A 59 -13.58 -4.86 9.13
CA ASP A 59 -13.81 -4.16 10.39
C ASP A 59 -14.27 -5.16 11.46
N ASN A 60 -13.75 -5.02 12.67
CA ASN A 60 -14.22 -5.76 13.81
C ASN A 60 -13.99 -4.94 15.08
N ALA A 61 -14.48 -5.45 16.23
CA ALA A 61 -14.44 -4.70 17.47
C ALA A 61 -13.01 -4.48 18.02
N GLU A 62 -12.04 -5.23 17.54
CA GLU A 62 -10.66 -5.12 17.98
C GLU A 62 -9.86 -4.10 17.17
N ILE A 63 -10.40 -3.65 16.05
CA ILE A 63 -9.72 -2.69 15.17
C ILE A 63 -10.20 -1.28 15.50
N SER A 64 -9.26 -0.39 15.79
CA SER A 64 -9.53 1.01 16.00
C SER A 64 -9.07 1.83 14.82
N MET A 65 -9.98 2.51 14.14
CA MET A 65 -9.65 3.44 13.06
C MET A 65 -8.74 4.55 13.57
N GLU A 66 -8.99 5.02 14.79
CA GLU A 66 -8.15 6.05 15.39
C GLU A 66 -6.72 5.57 15.61
N ALA A 67 -6.54 4.34 16.06
CA ALA A 67 -5.21 3.77 16.24
C ALA A 67 -4.49 3.61 14.90
N LEU A 68 -5.21 3.21 13.86
CA LEU A 68 -4.63 3.11 12.51
C LEU A 68 -4.15 4.47 12.01
N ARG A 69 -4.92 5.52 12.24
CA ARG A 69 -4.56 6.87 11.78
C ARG A 69 -3.35 7.44 12.51
N LYS A 70 -3.01 6.91 13.67
CA LYS A 70 -1.85 7.36 14.45
C LYS A 70 -0.56 6.63 14.07
N ILE A 71 -0.64 5.68 13.16
CA ILE A 71 0.54 4.94 12.72
C ILE A 71 1.56 5.90 12.11
N ASN A 72 2.79 5.81 12.60
CA ASN A 72 3.88 6.64 12.12
C ASN A 72 5.18 5.84 12.21
N GLY A 73 5.80 5.62 11.06
CA GLY A 73 7.04 4.87 11.00
C GLY A 73 6.87 3.35 11.09
N ALA A 74 5.67 2.85 10.81
CA ALA A 74 5.39 1.42 10.87
C ALA A 74 5.96 0.66 9.67
N THR A 75 6.10 -0.64 9.84
CA THR A 75 6.44 -1.56 8.76
C THR A 75 5.19 -2.32 8.35
N ILE A 76 4.79 -2.16 7.10
CA ILE A 76 3.60 -2.81 6.56
C ILE A 76 4.06 -3.94 5.64
N THR A 77 3.54 -5.14 5.86
CA THR A 77 3.88 -6.30 5.04
C THR A 77 2.64 -6.84 4.38
N LEU A 78 2.65 -6.91 3.05
CA LEU A 78 1.57 -7.49 2.26
C LEU A 78 2.06 -8.81 1.67
N GLY A 79 1.49 -9.92 2.14
CA GLY A 79 1.81 -11.24 1.62
C GLY A 79 0.87 -11.59 0.49
N LEU A 80 1.44 -11.95 -0.66
CA LEU A 80 0.67 -12.30 -1.84
C LEU A 80 0.49 -13.81 -1.94
N ALA A 81 -0.53 -14.24 -2.68
CA ALA A 81 -0.86 -15.64 -2.80
C ALA A 81 0.21 -16.46 -3.55
N ASN A 82 1.10 -15.80 -4.28
CA ASN A 82 2.20 -16.43 -5.00
C ASN A 82 3.53 -16.44 -4.23
N ASP A 83 3.46 -16.35 -2.91
CA ASP A 83 4.59 -16.36 -1.98
C ASP A 83 5.52 -15.14 -2.04
N LYS A 84 5.12 -14.12 -2.77
CA LYS A 84 5.84 -12.84 -2.74
C LYS A 84 5.36 -12.01 -1.57
N MET A 85 6.24 -11.16 -1.07
CA MET A 85 5.91 -10.21 -0.01
C MET A 85 6.32 -8.82 -0.42
N ILE A 86 5.44 -7.87 -0.16
CA ILE A 86 5.74 -6.45 -0.36
C ILE A 86 5.91 -5.83 1.02
N THR A 87 7.06 -5.25 1.27
CA THR A 87 7.37 -4.62 2.57
C THR A 87 7.50 -3.12 2.38
N LEU A 88 6.68 -2.38 3.11
CA LEU A 88 6.67 -0.92 3.11
C LEU A 88 7.21 -0.42 4.46
N ARG A 89 8.25 0.41 4.42
CA ARG A 89 8.92 0.89 5.63
C ARG A 89 8.71 2.37 5.85
N GLY A 90 8.69 2.78 7.12
CA GLY A 90 8.47 4.16 7.49
C GLY A 90 7.08 4.64 7.11
N ALA A 91 6.08 3.78 7.28
CA ALA A 91 4.74 4.03 6.75
C ALA A 91 3.89 4.87 7.68
N ILE A 92 3.01 5.65 7.06
CA ILE A 92 1.91 6.34 7.74
C ILE A 92 0.61 5.89 7.10
N GLU A 93 -0.48 6.02 7.83
CA GLU A 93 -1.81 5.78 7.28
C GLU A 93 -2.31 7.09 6.65
N ALA A 94 -2.59 7.07 5.36
CA ALA A 94 -2.86 8.27 4.56
C ALA A 94 -4.20 8.23 3.84
N SER A 95 -5.13 7.38 4.27
CA SER A 95 -6.47 7.32 3.65
C SER A 95 -7.39 8.38 4.23
N ASP A 96 -8.56 8.51 3.61
CA ASP A 96 -9.61 9.39 4.11
C ASP A 96 -10.36 8.81 5.32
N GLY A 97 -10.05 7.58 5.71
CA GLY A 97 -10.65 6.94 6.87
C GLY A 97 -12.12 6.58 6.67
N VAL A 98 -12.46 6.03 5.52
CA VAL A 98 -13.84 5.66 5.19
C VAL A 98 -14.14 4.24 5.61
N GLY A 99 -15.21 4.06 6.39
CA GLY A 99 -15.73 2.75 6.75
C GLY A 99 -17.04 2.49 6.02
N ASN A 100 -17.33 1.22 5.75
CA ASN A 100 -18.56 0.80 5.10
C ASN A 100 -19.31 -0.14 6.03
N THR A 101 -20.50 0.29 6.50
CA THR A 101 -21.27 -0.50 7.48
C THR A 101 -21.98 -1.68 6.83
N GLU A 102 -22.31 -1.58 5.57
CA GLU A 102 -22.99 -2.67 4.86
C GLU A 102 -22.07 -3.84 4.62
N GLU A 103 -20.85 -3.57 4.17
CA GLU A 103 -19.86 -4.62 3.88
C GLU A 103 -18.94 -4.93 5.06
N GLY A 104 -18.96 -4.09 6.09
CA GLY A 104 -18.15 -4.30 7.26
C GLY A 104 -16.67 -4.18 7.02
N ASN A 105 -16.26 -3.22 6.20
CA ASN A 105 -14.84 -3.02 5.90
C ASN A 105 -14.43 -1.56 6.04
N GLN A 106 -13.11 -1.34 6.16
CA GLN A 106 -12.51 -0.02 6.24
C GLN A 106 -11.46 0.12 5.17
N SER A 107 -11.47 1.27 4.48
CA SER A 107 -10.43 1.59 3.51
C SER A 107 -9.17 2.05 4.22
N VAL A 108 -8.04 1.51 3.79
CA VAL A 108 -6.74 1.91 4.33
C VAL A 108 -5.78 2.19 3.20
N ARG A 109 -4.90 3.17 3.40
CA ARG A 109 -3.81 3.48 2.48
C ARG A 109 -2.59 3.80 3.30
N PHE A 110 -1.55 3.02 3.12
CA PHE A 110 -0.27 3.24 3.79
C PHE A 110 0.73 3.76 2.79
N GLU A 111 1.34 4.90 3.11
CA GLU A 111 2.41 5.48 2.29
C GLU A 111 3.68 5.47 3.12
N GLY A 112 4.79 5.12 2.52
CA GLY A 112 6.03 4.94 3.25
C GLY A 112 7.21 5.63 2.62
N LEU A 113 8.36 5.48 3.28
CA LEU A 113 9.62 6.05 2.81
C LEU A 113 10.31 5.15 1.80
N SER A 114 10.12 3.85 1.91
CA SER A 114 10.71 2.87 0.99
C SER A 114 9.88 1.61 0.96
N ALA A 115 9.99 0.87 -0.12
CA ALA A 115 9.32 -0.41 -0.28
C ALA A 115 10.19 -1.36 -1.07
N GLU A 116 10.02 -2.66 -0.82
CA GLU A 116 10.73 -3.68 -1.57
C GLU A 116 9.87 -4.93 -1.76
N GLU A 117 10.18 -5.67 -2.80
CA GLU A 117 9.55 -6.96 -3.07
C GLU A 117 10.50 -8.06 -2.61
N ILE A 118 9.98 -8.98 -1.80
CA ILE A 118 10.73 -10.13 -1.31
C ILE A 118 10.11 -11.38 -1.91
N ARG A 119 10.93 -12.20 -2.50
CA ARG A 119 10.49 -13.45 -3.13
C ARG A 119 10.87 -14.67 -2.33
#